data_d757f782c79b7ec71c368e1d76a457b8
#
_entry.id   d757f782c79b7ec71c368e1d76a457b8
#
_cell.length_a   1.000
_cell.length_b   1.000
_cell.length_c   1.000
_cell.angle_alpha   90.00
_cell.angle_beta   90.00
_cell.angle_gamma   90.00
#
_symmetry.space_group_name_H-M   'P 1'
#
loop_
_entity.id
_entity.type
_entity.pdbx_description
1 polymer ?
#
loop_
_entity_poly.entity_id
_entity_poly.type
_entity_poly.pdbx_seq_one_letter_code
_entity_poly.pdbx_strand_id
1 'polypeptide(L)'
;MLMELLEPKKLNFAETLNDALTIGVKNAPSIMAAVALWLVTIWIPYLNVGTTIAITLLPAELAKGSVINPLEIFDSKYRRCMGEFLLTSILQSMGIYAAMLFLFIPGIVLALSWSLAYYYLLEKGKNPIEALRASNTATYGSKWTMFFISLIFGTAALIV
;
A
#
# COMPACT_ATOMS: atom_id res chain seq x y z
N MET A 1 6.82 13.75 -26.97
CA MET A 1 7.77 12.81 -26.39
C MET A 1 7.99 13.02 -24.88
N LEU A 2 8.26 14.24 -24.35
CA LEU A 2 8.39 14.47 -22.90
C LEU A 2 7.03 14.48 -22.15
N MET A 3 5.94 14.92 -22.78
CA MET A 3 4.60 14.90 -22.18
C MET A 3 3.98 13.50 -22.10
N GLU A 4 4.35 12.59 -22.99
CA GLU A 4 3.88 11.21 -23.01
C GLU A 4 4.45 10.36 -21.86
N LEU A 5 5.62 10.76 -21.32
CA LEU A 5 6.25 10.16 -20.14
C LEU A 5 5.64 10.61 -18.80
N LEU A 6 4.76 11.63 -18.82
CA LEU A 6 4.12 12.20 -17.62
C LEU A 6 2.67 11.74 -17.43
N GLU A 7 2.08 11.07 -18.42
CA GLU A 7 0.75 10.49 -18.23
C GLU A 7 0.82 9.24 -17.37
N PRO A 8 0.03 9.16 -16.29
CA PRO A 8 -0.04 7.94 -15.49
C PRO A 8 -0.55 6.79 -16.37
N LYS A 9 0.26 5.74 -16.54
CA LYS A 9 -0.13 4.53 -17.30
C LYS A 9 -1.43 3.98 -16.71
N LYS A 10 -2.48 3.95 -17.49
CA LYS A 10 -3.77 3.36 -17.07
C LYS A 10 -3.59 1.88 -16.81
N LEU A 11 -4.04 1.41 -15.66
CA LEU A 11 -4.01 0.01 -15.30
C LEU A 11 -4.98 -0.80 -16.17
N ASN A 12 -4.48 -1.87 -16.77
CA ASN A 12 -5.31 -2.88 -17.42
C ASN A 12 -5.79 -3.86 -16.34
N PHE A 13 -7.10 -4.05 -16.23
CA PHE A 13 -7.70 -4.88 -15.20
C PHE A 13 -7.20 -6.34 -15.25
N ALA A 14 -7.26 -6.98 -16.41
CA ALA A 14 -6.90 -8.39 -16.56
C ALA A 14 -5.40 -8.63 -16.32
N GLU A 15 -4.55 -7.76 -16.86
CA GLU A 15 -3.10 -7.82 -16.68
C GLU A 15 -2.74 -7.64 -15.20
N THR A 16 -3.27 -6.60 -14.55
CA THR A 16 -3.00 -6.33 -13.14
C THR A 16 -3.47 -7.45 -12.22
N LEU A 17 -4.64 -8.03 -12.50
CA LEU A 17 -5.18 -9.15 -11.73
C LEU A 17 -4.30 -10.39 -11.86
N ASN A 18 -3.89 -10.73 -13.10
CA ASN A 18 -3.03 -11.88 -13.35
C ASN A 18 -1.65 -11.73 -12.70
N ASP A 19 -1.04 -10.54 -12.79
CA ASP A 19 0.24 -10.25 -12.16
C ASP A 19 0.15 -10.37 -10.64
N ALA A 20 -0.90 -9.80 -10.03
CA ALA A 20 -1.12 -9.88 -8.59
C ALA A 20 -1.31 -11.33 -8.10
N LEU A 21 -2.08 -12.15 -8.84
CA LEU A 21 -2.26 -13.56 -8.53
C LEU A 21 -0.95 -14.34 -8.67
N THR A 22 -0.23 -14.15 -9.76
CA THR A 22 1.02 -14.86 -10.03
C THR A 22 2.09 -14.55 -8.98
N ILE A 23 2.28 -13.26 -8.67
CA ILE A 23 3.25 -12.81 -7.66
C ILE A 23 2.81 -13.28 -6.28
N GLY A 24 1.53 -13.15 -5.94
CA GLY A 24 0.97 -13.51 -4.65
C GLY A 24 1.11 -15.01 -4.36
N VAL A 25 0.69 -15.87 -5.29
CA VAL A 25 0.77 -17.33 -5.12
C VAL A 25 2.22 -17.80 -5.03
N LYS A 26 3.10 -17.28 -5.89
CA LYS A 26 4.52 -17.64 -5.88
C LYS A 26 5.20 -17.32 -4.54
N ASN A 27 4.81 -16.22 -3.88
CA ASN A 27 5.42 -15.76 -2.64
C ASN A 27 4.53 -16.04 -1.40
N ALA A 28 3.44 -16.78 -1.53
CA ALA A 28 2.49 -17.04 -0.46
C ALA A 28 3.14 -17.53 0.84
N PRO A 29 4.08 -18.50 0.85
CA PRO A 29 4.72 -18.94 2.09
C PRO A 29 5.51 -17.82 2.80
N SER A 30 6.25 -17.00 2.04
CA SER A 30 7.02 -15.88 2.59
C SER A 30 6.12 -14.78 3.14
N ILE A 31 5.02 -14.48 2.45
CA ILE A 31 4.00 -13.52 2.90
C ILE A 31 3.35 -14.00 4.20
N MET A 32 2.93 -15.27 4.25
CA MET A 32 2.30 -15.84 5.44
C MET A 32 3.26 -15.83 6.64
N ALA A 33 4.53 -16.19 6.43
CA ALA A 33 5.54 -16.13 7.48
C ALA A 33 5.78 -14.68 7.97
N ALA A 34 5.87 -13.71 7.07
CA ALA A 34 6.02 -12.30 7.44
C ALA A 34 4.81 -11.78 8.23
N VAL A 35 3.59 -12.13 7.83
CA VAL A 35 2.36 -11.76 8.56
C VAL A 35 2.31 -12.44 9.94
N ALA A 36 2.67 -13.71 10.04
CA ALA A 36 2.73 -14.41 11.33
C ALA A 36 3.72 -13.75 12.29
N LEU A 37 4.91 -13.39 11.80
CA LEU A 37 5.90 -12.66 12.59
C LEU A 37 5.40 -11.27 12.99
N TRP A 38 4.72 -10.56 12.10
CA TRP A 38 4.11 -9.27 12.40
C TRP A 38 3.08 -9.38 13.53
N LEU A 39 2.22 -10.41 13.53
CA LEU A 39 1.23 -10.65 14.59
C LEU A 39 1.91 -10.81 15.96
N VAL A 40 3.05 -11.46 16.02
CA VAL A 40 3.82 -11.60 17.28
C VAL A 40 4.30 -10.24 17.79
N THR A 41 4.60 -9.29 16.91
CA THR A 41 5.08 -7.96 17.29
C THR A 41 4.00 -7.03 17.86
N ILE A 42 2.71 -7.38 17.77
CA ILE A 42 1.59 -6.56 18.27
C ILE A 42 1.77 -6.22 19.76
N TRP A 43 2.34 -7.12 20.54
CA TRP A 43 2.59 -6.93 21.98
C TRP A 43 3.73 -5.96 22.29
N ILE A 44 4.54 -5.55 21.30
CA ILE A 44 5.67 -4.64 21.46
C ILE A 44 5.45 -3.41 20.56
N PRO A 45 4.82 -2.32 21.05
CA PRO A 45 4.36 -1.21 20.22
C PRO A 45 5.45 -0.61 19.32
N TYR A 46 6.64 -0.38 19.88
CA TYR A 46 7.76 0.19 19.11
C TYR A 46 8.21 -0.72 17.94
N LEU A 47 8.29 -2.02 18.20
CA LEU A 47 8.66 -2.99 17.18
C LEU A 47 7.54 -3.17 16.15
N ASN A 48 6.30 -3.17 16.60
CA ASN A 48 5.11 -3.31 15.74
C ASN A 48 4.99 -2.18 14.71
N VAL A 49 5.27 -0.93 15.07
CA VAL A 49 5.26 0.16 14.08
C VAL A 49 6.28 -0.09 12.97
N GLY A 50 7.51 -0.50 13.30
CA GLY A 50 8.54 -0.83 12.31
C GLY A 50 8.16 -1.99 11.41
N THR A 51 7.63 -3.07 11.98
CA THR A 51 7.17 -4.24 11.21
C THR A 51 5.92 -3.93 10.39
N THR A 52 5.04 -3.04 10.85
CA THR A 52 3.88 -2.54 10.07
C THR A 52 4.34 -1.76 8.84
N ILE A 53 5.38 -0.92 8.96
CA ILE A 53 6.00 -0.23 7.84
C ILE A 53 6.52 -1.25 6.82
N ALA A 54 7.23 -2.29 7.29
CA ALA A 54 7.75 -3.35 6.42
C ALA A 54 6.63 -4.09 5.68
N ILE A 55 5.57 -4.51 6.36
CA ILE A 55 4.40 -5.18 5.74
C ILE A 55 3.71 -4.26 4.72
N THR A 56 3.61 -2.96 5.01
CA THR A 56 3.00 -1.99 4.07
C THR A 56 3.81 -1.86 2.76
N LEU A 57 5.13 -2.03 2.81
CA LEU A 57 6.01 -2.02 1.64
C LEU A 57 6.11 -3.37 0.92
N LEU A 58 5.65 -4.45 1.53
CA LEU A 58 5.76 -5.80 0.99
C LEU A 58 5.27 -5.93 -0.47
N PRO A 59 4.10 -5.38 -0.85
CA PRO A 59 3.63 -5.44 -2.23
C PRO A 59 4.59 -4.75 -3.22
N ALA A 60 5.22 -3.65 -2.82
CA ALA A 60 6.17 -2.92 -3.66
C ALA A 60 7.47 -3.72 -3.88
N GLU A 61 7.96 -4.40 -2.86
CA GLU A 61 9.13 -5.27 -2.97
C GLU A 61 8.83 -6.51 -3.84
N LEU A 62 7.67 -7.12 -3.65
CA LEU A 62 7.21 -8.24 -4.48
C LEU A 62 7.09 -7.85 -5.95
N ALA A 63 6.58 -6.66 -6.26
CA ALA A 63 6.46 -6.15 -7.62
C ALA A 63 7.82 -5.94 -8.31
N LYS A 64 8.90 -5.75 -7.55
CA LYS A 64 10.28 -5.70 -8.07
C LYS A 64 10.84 -7.10 -8.41
N GLY A 65 10.08 -8.17 -8.14
CA GLY A 65 10.49 -9.56 -8.40
C GLY A 65 11.45 -10.15 -7.36
N SER A 66 11.65 -9.49 -6.23
CA SER A 66 12.48 -10.00 -5.14
C SER A 66 11.79 -11.14 -4.40
N VAL A 67 12.58 -12.15 -4.01
CA VAL A 67 12.13 -13.18 -3.06
C VAL A 67 12.30 -12.59 -1.67
N ILE A 68 11.19 -12.46 -0.92
CA ILE A 68 11.20 -11.83 0.39
C ILE A 68 11.65 -12.83 1.45
N ASN A 69 12.66 -12.42 2.23
CA ASN A 69 13.00 -13.09 3.48
C ASN A 69 12.04 -12.54 4.57
N PRO A 70 11.20 -13.39 5.19
CA PRO A 70 10.27 -12.94 6.24
C PRO A 70 10.92 -12.20 7.41
N LEU A 71 12.19 -12.48 7.71
CA LEU A 71 12.93 -11.81 8.79
C LEU A 71 13.32 -10.36 8.48
N GLU A 72 13.27 -9.95 7.21
CA GLU A 72 13.57 -8.56 6.83
C GLU A 72 12.59 -7.54 7.40
N ILE A 73 11.40 -7.97 7.86
CA ILE A 73 10.46 -7.08 8.54
C ILE A 73 11.05 -6.43 9.82
N PHE A 74 12.09 -7.03 10.38
CA PHE A 74 12.78 -6.51 11.59
C PHE A 74 13.91 -5.53 11.25
N ASP A 75 14.20 -5.28 9.97
CA ASP A 75 15.29 -4.38 9.58
C ASP A 75 15.09 -2.99 10.18
N SER A 76 16.18 -2.43 10.68
CA SER A 76 16.20 -1.08 11.27
C SER A 76 15.87 0.03 10.29
N LYS A 77 16.01 -0.21 8.97
CA LYS A 77 15.65 0.75 7.92
C LYS A 77 14.19 1.21 8.03
N TYR A 78 13.27 0.31 8.42
CA TYR A 78 11.85 0.61 8.54
C TYR A 78 11.52 1.52 9.74
N ARG A 79 12.40 1.55 10.75
CA ARG A 79 12.20 2.39 11.94
C ARG A 79 12.63 3.85 11.75
N ARG A 80 13.40 4.14 10.71
CA ARG A 80 13.90 5.52 10.46
C ARG A 80 12.79 6.51 10.09
N CYS A 81 11.76 6.04 9.42
CA CYS A 81 10.65 6.87 8.92
C CYS A 81 9.36 6.72 9.75
N MET A 82 9.46 6.27 11.02
CA MET A 82 8.27 6.04 11.86
C MET A 82 7.45 7.31 12.07
N GLY A 83 8.09 8.45 12.27
CA GLY A 83 7.40 9.74 12.49
C GLY A 83 6.60 10.17 11.27
N GLU A 84 7.22 10.15 10.10
CA GLU A 84 6.58 10.50 8.84
C GLU A 84 5.48 9.50 8.47
N PHE A 85 5.70 8.21 8.75
CA PHE A 85 4.70 7.17 8.56
C PHE A 85 3.46 7.41 9.42
N LEU A 86 3.64 7.67 10.71
CA LEU A 86 2.53 7.98 11.63
C LEU A 86 1.80 9.26 11.22
N LEU A 87 2.54 10.31 10.86
CA LEU A 87 1.94 11.55 10.39
C LEU A 87 1.12 11.34 9.10
N THR A 88 1.65 10.58 8.15
CA THR A 88 0.93 10.24 6.92
C THR A 88 -0.34 9.43 7.24
N SER A 89 -0.25 8.47 8.16
CA SER A 89 -1.39 7.64 8.59
C SER A 89 -2.50 8.49 9.21
N ILE A 90 -2.13 9.45 10.07
CA ILE A 90 -3.08 10.36 10.71
C ILE A 90 -3.76 11.25 9.66
N LEU A 91 -2.98 11.91 8.79
CA LEU A 91 -3.51 12.77 7.75
C LEU A 91 -4.45 12.01 6.80
N GLN A 92 -4.04 10.81 6.39
CA GLN A 92 -4.83 9.95 5.51
C GLN A 92 -6.14 9.52 6.19
N SER A 93 -6.07 9.07 7.43
CA SER A 93 -7.25 8.64 8.19
C SER A 93 -8.21 9.79 8.42
N MET A 94 -7.73 10.94 8.88
CA MET A 94 -8.59 12.12 9.10
C MET A 94 -9.29 12.56 7.80
N GLY A 95 -8.57 12.60 6.68
CA GLY A 95 -9.15 12.98 5.41
C GLY A 95 -10.20 11.99 4.92
N ILE A 96 -9.92 10.68 4.98
CA ILE A 96 -10.86 9.64 4.54
C ILE A 96 -12.09 9.60 5.44
N TYR A 97 -11.94 9.62 6.76
CA TYR A 97 -13.06 9.58 7.69
C TYR A 97 -13.94 10.85 7.55
N ALA A 98 -13.33 12.03 7.43
CA ALA A 98 -14.09 13.25 7.17
C ALA A 98 -14.88 13.15 5.85
N ALA A 99 -14.27 12.66 4.78
CA ALA A 99 -14.95 12.48 3.50
C ALA A 99 -16.09 11.45 3.57
N MET A 100 -15.90 10.35 4.34
CA MET A 100 -16.94 9.33 4.54
C MET A 100 -18.14 9.85 5.37
N LEU A 101 -17.90 10.74 6.35
CA LEU A 101 -18.97 11.35 7.14
C LEU A 101 -19.89 12.24 6.29
N PHE A 102 -19.33 12.94 5.29
CA PHE A 102 -20.13 13.79 4.42
C PHE A 102 -20.84 13.00 3.32
N LEU A 103 -20.12 12.09 2.66
CA LEU A 103 -20.65 11.24 1.60
C LEU A 103 -19.77 9.99 1.48
N PHE A 104 -20.39 8.81 1.48
CA PHE A 104 -19.67 7.53 1.40
C PHE A 104 -18.80 7.40 0.13
N ILE A 105 -19.33 7.84 -1.03
CA ILE A 105 -18.61 7.74 -2.32
C ILE A 105 -17.31 8.57 -2.35
N PRO A 106 -17.28 9.85 -1.97
CA PRO A 106 -16.03 10.61 -1.87
C PRO A 106 -14.99 9.99 -0.94
N GLY A 107 -15.42 9.35 0.16
CA GLY A 107 -14.52 8.64 1.06
C GLY A 107 -13.80 7.49 0.37
N ILE A 108 -14.51 6.65 -0.37
CA ILE A 108 -13.92 5.56 -1.17
C ILE A 108 -12.96 6.12 -2.22
N VAL A 109 -13.35 7.16 -2.96
CA VAL A 109 -12.52 7.80 -3.98
C VAL A 109 -11.22 8.33 -3.36
N LEU A 110 -11.30 8.93 -2.18
CA LEU A 110 -10.14 9.47 -1.46
C LEU A 110 -9.22 8.34 -0.95
N ALA A 111 -9.79 7.26 -0.40
CA ALA A 111 -9.03 6.08 0.02
C ALA A 111 -8.23 5.47 -1.14
N LEU A 112 -8.85 5.30 -2.31
CA LEU A 112 -8.17 4.84 -3.52
C LEU A 112 -7.10 5.83 -4.01
N SER A 113 -7.38 7.14 -3.91
CA SER A 113 -6.45 8.20 -4.31
C SER A 113 -5.17 8.19 -3.47
N TRP A 114 -5.25 7.83 -2.22
CA TRP A 114 -4.14 7.84 -1.27
C TRP A 114 -3.55 6.45 -0.97
N SER A 115 -4.01 5.42 -1.68
CA SER A 115 -3.55 4.03 -1.48
C SER A 115 -2.05 3.82 -1.68
N LEU A 116 -1.40 4.63 -2.54
CA LEU A 116 0.03 4.57 -2.81
C LEU A 116 0.85 5.57 -1.97
N ALA A 117 0.24 6.29 -1.02
CA ALA A 117 0.94 7.33 -0.26
C ALA A 117 2.13 6.78 0.51
N TYR A 118 1.99 5.64 1.17
CA TYR A 118 3.08 5.01 1.89
C TYR A 118 4.24 4.58 0.98
N TYR A 119 3.95 4.13 -0.24
CA TYR A 119 4.98 3.84 -1.23
C TYR A 119 5.80 5.09 -1.56
N TYR A 120 5.12 6.21 -1.84
CA TYR A 120 5.81 7.47 -2.14
C TYR A 120 6.58 8.05 -0.95
N LEU A 121 6.06 7.87 0.26
CA LEU A 121 6.74 8.28 1.49
C LEU A 121 8.02 7.47 1.71
N LEU A 122 7.91 6.14 1.69
CA LEU A 122 8.95 5.23 2.18
C LEU A 122 9.98 4.88 1.10
N GLU A 123 9.53 4.67 -0.15
CA GLU A 123 10.40 4.31 -1.28
C GLU A 123 10.97 5.52 -2.00
N LYS A 124 10.20 6.59 -2.11
CA LYS A 124 10.60 7.80 -2.84
C LYS A 124 11.07 8.92 -1.92
N GLY A 125 11.05 8.71 -0.61
CA GLY A 125 11.52 9.68 0.38
C GLY A 125 10.77 11.01 0.37
N LYS A 126 9.48 11.02 -0.08
CA LYS A 126 8.66 12.22 -0.10
C LYS A 126 8.16 12.56 1.30
N ASN A 127 7.93 13.84 1.57
CA ASN A 127 7.24 14.23 2.80
C ASN A 127 5.76 13.79 2.78
N PRO A 128 5.07 13.72 3.93
CA PRO A 128 3.70 13.20 4.01
C PRO A 128 2.71 13.85 3.04
N ILE A 129 2.73 15.18 2.91
CA ILE A 129 1.82 15.91 2.02
C ILE A 129 2.13 15.66 0.54
N GLU A 130 3.41 15.65 0.18
CA GLU A 130 3.85 15.32 -1.18
C GLU A 130 3.54 13.86 -1.54
N ALA A 131 3.65 12.94 -0.60
CA ALA A 131 3.32 11.54 -0.78
C ALA A 131 1.82 11.36 -1.11
N LEU A 132 0.93 12.03 -0.37
CA LEU A 132 -0.51 12.04 -0.63
C LEU A 132 -0.84 12.63 -2.01
N ARG A 133 -0.22 13.75 -2.38
CA ARG A 133 -0.39 14.37 -3.70
C ARG A 133 0.11 13.49 -4.83
N ALA A 134 1.30 12.91 -4.69
CA ALA A 134 1.88 12.01 -5.69
C ALA A 134 1.03 10.75 -5.87
N SER A 135 0.51 10.18 -4.79
CA SER A 135 -0.43 9.06 -4.83
C SER A 135 -1.70 9.41 -5.62
N ASN A 136 -2.32 10.55 -5.32
CA ASN A 136 -3.52 10.98 -6.03
C ASN A 136 -3.26 11.18 -7.54
N THR A 137 -2.11 11.73 -7.91
CA THR A 137 -1.72 11.89 -9.32
C THR A 137 -1.51 10.54 -10.00
N ALA A 138 -0.80 9.62 -9.35
CA ALA A 138 -0.51 8.30 -9.91
C ALA A 138 -1.75 7.41 -10.08
N THR A 139 -2.74 7.56 -9.20
CA THR A 139 -4.00 6.78 -9.26
C THR A 139 -5.04 7.41 -10.19
N TYR A 140 -4.76 8.61 -10.73
CA TYR A 140 -5.70 9.30 -11.61
C TYR A 140 -5.98 8.48 -12.88
N GLY A 141 -7.25 8.32 -13.20
CA GLY A 141 -7.71 7.53 -14.37
C GLY A 141 -7.76 6.01 -14.16
N SER A 142 -7.20 5.49 -13.05
CA SER A 142 -7.17 4.04 -12.75
C SER A 142 -8.01 3.65 -11.52
N LYS A 143 -8.73 4.59 -10.90
CA LYS A 143 -9.45 4.37 -9.63
C LYS A 143 -10.51 3.26 -9.73
N TRP A 144 -11.23 3.17 -10.84
CA TRP A 144 -12.21 2.12 -11.05
C TRP A 144 -11.57 0.73 -11.14
N THR A 145 -10.48 0.61 -11.88
CA THR A 145 -9.71 -0.63 -11.97
C THR A 145 -9.23 -1.07 -10.58
N MET A 146 -8.66 -0.14 -9.81
CA MET A 146 -8.21 -0.39 -8.44
C MET A 146 -9.36 -0.80 -7.53
N PHE A 147 -10.53 -0.15 -7.64
CA PHE A 147 -11.72 -0.48 -6.87
C PHE A 147 -12.18 -1.92 -7.11
N PHE A 148 -12.34 -2.32 -8.38
CA PHE A 148 -12.80 -3.67 -8.71
C PHE A 148 -11.79 -4.75 -8.31
N ILE A 149 -10.48 -4.50 -8.50
CA ILE A 149 -9.44 -5.42 -8.05
C ILE A 149 -9.47 -5.57 -6.52
N SER A 150 -9.55 -4.47 -5.78
CA SER A 150 -9.64 -4.50 -4.32
C SER A 150 -10.91 -5.22 -3.83
N LEU A 151 -12.02 -5.08 -4.54
CA LEU A 151 -13.27 -5.76 -4.22
C LEU A 151 -13.13 -7.28 -4.40
N ILE A 152 -12.50 -7.73 -5.48
CA ILE A 152 -12.27 -9.18 -5.75
C ILE A 152 -11.39 -9.77 -4.67
N PHE A 153 -10.24 -9.15 -4.36
CA PHE A 153 -9.34 -9.66 -3.33
C PHE A 153 -9.96 -9.58 -1.94
N GLY A 154 -10.72 -8.52 -1.64
CA GLY A 154 -11.41 -8.36 -0.37
C GLY A 154 -12.50 -9.42 -0.17
N THR A 155 -13.29 -9.72 -1.20
CA THR A 155 -14.31 -10.79 -1.13
C THR A 155 -13.68 -12.17 -1.05
N ALA A 156 -12.61 -12.43 -1.80
CA ALA A 156 -11.88 -13.69 -1.71
C ALA A 156 -11.32 -13.93 -0.31
N ALA A 157 -10.77 -12.89 0.34
CA ALA A 157 -10.24 -12.98 1.71
C ALA A 157 -11.32 -13.21 2.79
N LEU A 158 -12.60 -12.90 2.49
CA LEU A 158 -13.73 -13.18 3.42
C LEU A 158 -14.28 -14.62 3.29
N ILE A 159 -13.95 -15.33 2.20
CA ILE A 159 -14.46 -16.68 1.91
C ILE A 159 -13.47 -17.75 2.40
N VAL A 160 -12.19 -17.39 2.61
CA VAL A 160 -11.11 -18.25 3.10
C VAL A 160 -10.98 -18.14 4.61
#